data_fdece26d826a9d20df3bceaa323f4604
#
_entry.id   fdece26d826a9d20df3bceaa323f4604
#
_cell.length_a   1.000
_cell.length_b   1.000
_cell.length_c   1.000
_cell.angle_alpha   90.00
_cell.angle_beta   90.00
_cell.angle_gamma   90.00
#
_symmetry.space_group_name_H-M   'P 1'
#
loop_
_entity.id
_entity.type
_entity.pdbx_description
1 polymer ?
#
loop_
_entity_poly.entity_id
_entity_poly.type
_entity_poly.pdbx_seq_one_letter_code
_entity_poly.pdbx_strand_id
1 'polypeptide(L)'
;MAGDVYPHFRAAAVQAAPVFLDREATISRLADWVTKARDVGAELVVFGESFIPAFPLWNMLYAPVDQHAFYRRLFENAIEIPGPQVEQLGGIARRHGVVLSVGVTEKGSVSMGAMWNTNLIFGTDGRLLNRHRKLVPTWAEKLTWSNGDASHLRVEHTAVGRLGALICGENTNTLARFALLAQGEQVHIATYPPAWPTRRPGANIAYNLTDAIRIRSAAHAFEGKVFNIVSSCALDERTIDEVSQGNSDVQSILNSAPPSASMILGPQGEPLAEPKVGGEGIVVADVDIALSIEQKQFHDIVGYYNRFDIFRLILDQRPQSAMTVLGNAVEATEEVRERDRSSLKESIMTVTAQDREDPAKWPRKMAS
;
A
#
# COMPACT_ATOMS: atom_id res chain seq x y z
N MET A 1 -22.42 -17.39 0.35
CA MET A 1 -21.75 -16.14 0.80
C MET A 1 -21.89 -16.11 2.31
N ALA A 2 -20.80 -15.91 3.05
CA ALA A 2 -20.89 -15.61 4.46
C ALA A 2 -21.66 -14.27 4.59
N GLY A 3 -22.54 -14.14 5.58
CA GLY A 3 -23.19 -12.88 5.89
C GLY A 3 -22.16 -11.79 6.26
N ASP A 4 -22.64 -10.61 6.55
CA ASP A 4 -21.77 -9.53 7.01
C ASP A 4 -21.03 -9.95 8.29
N VAL A 5 -19.73 -9.66 8.35
CA VAL A 5 -18.89 -9.99 9.49
C VAL A 5 -18.41 -8.68 10.11
N TYR A 6 -18.59 -8.56 11.40
CA TYR A 6 -18.21 -7.38 12.19
C TYR A 6 -17.10 -7.77 13.19
N PRO A 7 -15.85 -7.95 12.70
CA PRO A 7 -14.75 -8.36 13.58
C PRO A 7 -14.41 -7.27 14.59
N HIS A 8 -14.00 -7.72 15.78
CA HIS A 8 -13.30 -6.92 16.78
C HIS A 8 -11.85 -7.36 16.77
N PHE A 9 -10.93 -6.42 16.57
CA PHE A 9 -9.50 -6.70 16.47
C PHE A 9 -8.66 -5.51 16.92
N ARG A 10 -7.38 -5.75 17.15
CA ARG A 10 -6.40 -4.71 17.48
C ARG A 10 -5.59 -4.33 16.25
N ALA A 11 -5.56 -3.02 15.95
CA ALA A 11 -4.77 -2.45 14.86
C ALA A 11 -3.51 -1.76 15.40
N ALA A 12 -2.43 -1.83 14.61
CA ALA A 12 -1.18 -1.11 14.85
C ALA A 12 -0.77 -0.31 13.62
N ALA A 13 -0.62 1.01 13.78
CA ALA A 13 0.01 1.89 12.80
C ALA A 13 1.47 2.10 13.22
N VAL A 14 2.39 1.56 12.43
CA VAL A 14 3.83 1.59 12.72
C VAL A 14 4.45 2.82 12.05
N GLN A 15 4.94 3.76 12.86
CA GLN A 15 5.75 4.87 12.38
C GLN A 15 7.22 4.53 12.58
N ALA A 16 7.90 4.14 11.50
CA ALA A 16 9.29 3.72 11.54
C ALA A 16 10.10 4.31 10.39
N ALA A 17 11.40 4.49 10.60
CA ALA A 17 12.32 4.83 9.53
C ALA A 17 12.76 3.56 8.79
N PRO A 18 12.84 3.58 7.46
CA PRO A 18 13.51 2.50 6.71
C PRO A 18 15.02 2.53 6.96
N VAL A 19 15.72 1.47 6.58
CA VAL A 19 17.17 1.58 6.35
C VAL A 19 17.34 2.15 4.94
N PHE A 20 17.72 3.41 4.85
CA PHE A 20 17.63 4.21 3.63
C PHE A 20 18.28 3.53 2.42
N LEU A 21 17.44 3.26 1.40
CA LEU A 21 17.79 2.59 0.15
C LEU A 21 18.57 1.26 0.34
N ASP A 22 18.20 0.52 1.40
CA ASP A 22 18.65 -0.85 1.66
C ASP A 22 17.41 -1.73 1.90
N ARG A 23 17.00 -2.43 0.87
CA ARG A 23 15.79 -3.26 0.87
C ARG A 23 15.84 -4.38 1.91
N GLU A 24 16.94 -5.13 1.96
CA GLU A 24 17.04 -6.31 2.81
C GLU A 24 17.09 -5.91 4.30
N ALA A 25 17.87 -4.88 4.62
CA ALA A 25 17.92 -4.35 5.98
C ALA A 25 16.58 -3.76 6.41
N THR A 26 15.84 -3.10 5.48
CA THR A 26 14.51 -2.56 5.75
C THR A 26 13.48 -3.67 5.99
N ILE A 27 13.53 -4.78 5.23
CA ILE A 27 12.64 -5.94 5.45
C ILE A 27 12.95 -6.60 6.80
N SER A 28 14.22 -6.72 7.18
CA SER A 28 14.60 -7.22 8.51
C SER A 28 14.02 -6.33 9.61
N ARG A 29 14.18 -5.01 9.48
CA ARG A 29 13.62 -4.03 10.43
C ARG A 29 12.09 -4.08 10.49
N LEU A 30 11.41 -4.28 9.34
CA LEU A 30 9.96 -4.49 9.29
C LEU A 30 9.55 -5.71 10.14
N ALA A 31 10.26 -6.82 10.03
CA ALA A 31 9.97 -8.03 10.80
C ALA A 31 10.07 -7.79 12.32
N ASP A 32 11.07 -7.00 12.77
CA ASP A 32 11.22 -6.61 14.18
C ASP A 32 10.02 -5.75 14.65
N TRP A 33 9.56 -4.81 13.81
CA TRP A 33 8.39 -4.00 14.13
C TRP A 33 7.09 -4.81 14.14
N VAL A 34 6.93 -5.78 13.23
CA VAL A 34 5.78 -6.70 13.24
C VAL A 34 5.77 -7.53 14.51
N THR A 35 6.95 -7.99 14.97
CA THR A 35 7.08 -8.71 16.26
C THR A 35 6.59 -7.83 17.42
N LYS A 36 7.09 -6.60 17.51
CA LYS A 36 6.66 -5.64 18.54
C LYS A 36 5.15 -5.35 18.50
N ALA A 37 4.58 -5.23 17.30
CA ALA A 37 3.14 -5.03 17.14
C ALA A 37 2.35 -6.27 17.61
N ARG A 38 2.84 -7.48 17.31
CA ARG A 38 2.22 -8.72 17.80
C ARG A 38 2.31 -8.88 19.30
N ASP A 39 3.41 -8.47 19.91
CA ASP A 39 3.59 -8.53 21.39
C ASP A 39 2.54 -7.71 22.13
N VAL A 40 2.01 -6.63 21.50
CA VAL A 40 0.88 -5.85 22.03
C VAL A 40 -0.48 -6.31 21.48
N GLY A 41 -0.54 -7.46 20.81
CA GLY A 41 -1.77 -8.11 20.37
C GLY A 41 -2.33 -7.63 19.02
N ALA A 42 -1.57 -6.90 18.21
CA ALA A 42 -2.06 -6.42 16.91
C ALA A 42 -2.35 -7.57 15.94
N GLU A 43 -3.47 -7.48 15.23
CA GLU A 43 -3.92 -8.39 14.16
C GLU A 43 -3.86 -7.74 12.78
N LEU A 44 -3.91 -6.40 12.73
CA LEU A 44 -3.63 -5.58 11.56
C LEU A 44 -2.40 -4.73 11.85
N VAL A 45 -1.36 -4.83 10.99
CA VAL A 45 -0.14 -4.04 11.10
C VAL A 45 0.08 -3.25 9.82
N VAL A 46 0.20 -1.92 9.93
CA VAL A 46 0.28 -1.01 8.78
C VAL A 46 1.58 -0.21 8.85
N PHE A 47 2.34 -0.19 7.75
CA PHE A 47 3.55 0.61 7.55
C PHE A 47 3.30 1.77 6.58
N GLY A 48 4.14 2.80 6.65
CA GLY A 48 4.02 4.01 5.86
C GLY A 48 4.28 3.85 4.36
N GLU A 49 4.12 4.96 3.63
CA GLU A 49 4.29 5.07 2.18
C GLU A 49 5.73 4.79 1.76
N SER A 50 5.91 3.90 0.75
CA SER A 50 7.23 3.56 0.22
C SER A 50 8.27 3.24 1.32
N PHE A 51 7.83 2.53 2.38
CA PHE A 51 8.70 2.11 3.47
C PHE A 51 9.89 1.29 2.94
N ILE A 52 9.67 0.45 1.93
CA ILE A 52 10.71 -0.33 1.29
C ILE A 52 10.98 0.21 -0.13
N PRO A 53 12.20 0.65 -0.40
CA PRO A 53 13.36 0.77 0.48
C PRO A 53 13.52 2.17 1.11
N ALA A 54 12.70 3.15 0.76
CA ALA A 54 12.54 4.50 1.31
C ALA A 54 11.75 5.40 0.35
N PHE A 55 11.22 6.50 0.88
CA PHE A 55 10.59 7.57 0.09
C PHE A 55 11.66 8.45 -0.58
N PRO A 56 11.51 8.86 -1.86
CA PRO A 56 12.50 9.62 -2.62
C PRO A 56 12.52 11.11 -2.25
N LEU A 57 12.98 11.44 -1.04
CA LEU A 57 13.06 12.83 -0.55
C LEU A 57 13.91 13.74 -1.45
N TRP A 58 14.89 13.21 -2.14
CA TRP A 58 15.79 13.94 -3.03
C TRP A 58 15.08 14.61 -4.21
N ASN A 59 13.90 14.14 -4.60
CA ASN A 59 13.11 14.71 -5.70
C ASN A 59 12.78 16.20 -5.51
N MET A 60 12.75 16.66 -4.26
CA MET A 60 12.44 18.05 -3.92
C MET A 60 13.67 18.85 -3.48
N LEU A 61 14.83 18.22 -3.44
CA LEU A 61 16.04 18.80 -2.83
C LEU A 61 17.17 19.04 -3.84
N TYR A 62 17.18 18.29 -4.92
CA TYR A 62 18.20 18.34 -5.95
C TYR A 62 17.62 18.60 -7.33
N ALA A 63 18.38 19.22 -8.21
CA ALA A 63 18.01 19.34 -9.61
C ALA A 63 17.85 17.94 -10.24
N PRO A 64 16.92 17.72 -11.19
CA PRO A 64 16.67 16.40 -11.76
C PRO A 64 17.92 15.70 -12.31
N VAL A 65 18.87 16.47 -12.87
CA VAL A 65 20.13 15.94 -13.43
C VAL A 65 21.08 15.40 -12.35
N ASP A 66 20.93 15.81 -11.10
CA ASP A 66 21.78 15.42 -9.97
C ASP A 66 21.19 14.23 -9.20
N GLN A 67 20.03 13.70 -9.62
CA GLN A 67 19.31 12.65 -8.90
C GLN A 67 19.63 11.23 -9.39
N HIS A 68 20.41 11.06 -10.45
CA HIS A 68 20.63 9.77 -11.11
C HIS A 68 21.20 8.69 -10.19
N ALA A 69 22.12 9.06 -9.28
CA ALA A 69 22.69 8.10 -8.33
C ALA A 69 21.65 7.58 -7.34
N PHE A 70 20.76 8.45 -6.82
CA PHE A 70 19.65 8.06 -5.97
C PHE A 70 18.62 7.20 -6.71
N TYR A 71 18.26 7.60 -7.93
CA TYR A 71 17.32 6.85 -8.76
C TYR A 71 17.83 5.43 -9.02
N ARG A 72 19.12 5.28 -9.39
CA ARG A 72 19.75 3.99 -9.61
C ARG A 72 19.71 3.13 -8.35
N ARG A 73 20.14 3.67 -7.21
CA ARG A 73 20.14 2.95 -5.94
C ARG A 73 18.73 2.54 -5.52
N LEU A 74 17.74 3.42 -5.74
CA LEU A 74 16.32 3.10 -5.50
C LEU A 74 15.85 1.95 -6.39
N PHE A 75 16.13 2.01 -7.70
CA PHE A 75 15.72 0.96 -8.64
C PHE A 75 16.34 -0.40 -8.29
N GLU A 76 17.63 -0.43 -7.95
CA GLU A 76 18.34 -1.65 -7.54
C GLU A 76 17.72 -2.27 -6.27
N ASN A 77 17.18 -1.45 -5.37
CA ASN A 77 16.52 -1.86 -4.13
C ASN A 77 14.99 -1.89 -4.19
N ALA A 78 14.38 -1.54 -5.31
CA ALA A 78 12.94 -1.66 -5.51
C ALA A 78 12.49 -3.12 -5.62
N ILE A 79 11.21 -3.37 -5.35
CA ILE A 79 10.62 -4.71 -5.34
C ILE A 79 10.02 -5.04 -6.71
N GLU A 80 10.31 -6.22 -7.21
CA GLU A 80 9.60 -6.80 -8.36
C GLU A 80 8.41 -7.64 -7.87
N ILE A 81 7.26 -7.55 -8.57
CA ILE A 81 6.02 -8.23 -8.17
C ILE A 81 5.45 -8.98 -9.38
N PRO A 82 5.37 -10.33 -9.31
CA PRO A 82 5.80 -11.20 -8.21
C PRO A 82 7.33 -11.25 -8.07
N GLY A 83 7.81 -11.62 -6.87
CA GLY A 83 9.25 -11.74 -6.61
C GLY A 83 9.56 -12.21 -5.19
N PRO A 84 10.82 -12.56 -4.91
CA PRO A 84 11.21 -13.20 -3.66
C PRO A 84 10.94 -12.32 -2.42
N GLN A 85 10.98 -11.00 -2.54
CA GLN A 85 10.68 -10.11 -1.42
C GLN A 85 9.19 -10.10 -1.09
N VAL A 86 8.31 -10.29 -2.09
CA VAL A 86 6.87 -10.46 -1.85
C VAL A 86 6.60 -11.73 -1.05
N GLU A 87 7.29 -12.83 -1.39
CA GLU A 87 7.20 -14.09 -0.64
C GLU A 87 7.74 -13.93 0.79
N GLN A 88 8.83 -13.19 0.97
CA GLN A 88 9.42 -12.90 2.28
C GLN A 88 8.45 -12.09 3.16
N LEU A 89 7.82 -11.03 2.62
CA LEU A 89 6.81 -10.23 3.32
C LEU A 89 5.56 -11.06 3.66
N GLY A 90 5.08 -11.87 2.72
CA GLY A 90 4.00 -12.82 2.97
C GLY A 90 4.37 -13.85 4.05
N GLY A 91 5.62 -14.32 4.05
CA GLY A 91 6.17 -15.20 5.08
C GLY A 91 6.17 -14.55 6.48
N ILE A 92 6.45 -13.25 6.57
CA ILE A 92 6.36 -12.48 7.83
C ILE A 92 4.90 -12.41 8.29
N ALA A 93 3.98 -12.01 7.41
CA ALA A 93 2.55 -11.94 7.72
C ALA A 93 2.01 -13.28 8.26
N ARG A 94 2.32 -14.39 7.57
CA ARG A 94 1.91 -15.74 7.96
C ARG A 94 2.52 -16.18 9.28
N ARG A 95 3.82 -15.94 9.51
CA ARG A 95 4.51 -16.34 10.75
C ARG A 95 3.90 -15.70 11.97
N HIS A 96 3.49 -14.44 11.87
CA HIS A 96 2.90 -13.68 12.96
C HIS A 96 1.36 -13.75 12.99
N GLY A 97 0.72 -14.36 11.98
CA GLY A 97 -0.74 -14.44 11.87
C GLY A 97 -1.42 -13.08 11.79
N VAL A 98 -0.79 -12.10 11.12
CA VAL A 98 -1.31 -10.74 10.97
C VAL A 98 -1.74 -10.44 9.54
N VAL A 99 -2.72 -9.57 9.38
CA VAL A 99 -2.90 -8.85 8.12
C VAL A 99 -1.86 -7.75 8.09
N LEU A 100 -1.03 -7.72 7.03
CA LEU A 100 0.10 -6.79 6.90
C LEU A 100 -0.14 -5.86 5.72
N SER A 101 -0.07 -4.54 5.94
CA SER A 101 -0.02 -3.54 4.88
C SER A 101 1.32 -2.84 4.87
N VAL A 102 1.97 -2.74 3.70
CA VAL A 102 3.29 -2.12 3.56
C VAL A 102 3.43 -1.34 2.26
N GLY A 103 3.91 -0.10 2.36
CA GLY A 103 4.28 0.73 1.21
C GLY A 103 5.63 0.30 0.64
N VAL A 104 5.71 0.16 -0.67
CA VAL A 104 6.94 -0.24 -1.38
C VAL A 104 7.15 0.61 -2.64
N THR A 105 8.40 0.79 -3.05
CA THR A 105 8.71 1.13 -4.43
C THR A 105 8.76 -0.16 -5.24
N GLU A 106 7.85 -0.27 -6.19
CA GLU A 106 7.77 -1.38 -7.13
C GLU A 106 8.51 -1.03 -8.42
N LYS A 107 9.30 -1.96 -8.96
CA LYS A 107 9.93 -1.83 -10.28
C LYS A 107 9.26 -2.71 -11.32
N GLY A 108 9.20 -2.21 -12.57
CA GLY A 108 8.67 -2.97 -13.69
C GLY A 108 9.69 -3.94 -14.30
N SER A 109 9.20 -5.07 -14.81
CA SER A 109 10.01 -6.02 -15.58
C SER A 109 10.24 -5.59 -17.04
N VAL A 110 9.42 -4.65 -17.55
CA VAL A 110 9.45 -4.23 -18.97
C VAL A 110 10.49 -3.14 -19.21
N SER A 111 10.70 -2.23 -18.24
CA SER A 111 11.61 -1.11 -18.43
C SER A 111 12.28 -0.73 -17.10
N MET A 112 13.58 -0.49 -17.13
CA MET A 112 14.33 0.06 -16.00
C MET A 112 13.97 1.54 -15.70
N GLY A 113 13.24 2.20 -16.57
CA GLY A 113 12.70 3.54 -16.36
C GLY A 113 11.30 3.57 -15.72
N ALA A 114 10.75 2.42 -15.33
CA ALA A 114 9.40 2.33 -14.77
C ALA A 114 9.41 1.82 -13.33
N MET A 115 9.01 2.68 -12.41
CA MET A 115 8.75 2.35 -11.01
C MET A 115 7.39 2.90 -10.59
N TRP A 116 6.79 2.31 -9.55
CA TRP A 116 5.52 2.76 -8.98
C TRP A 116 5.63 2.81 -7.45
N ASN A 117 4.92 3.75 -6.89
CA ASN A 117 4.62 3.78 -5.47
C ASN A 117 3.43 2.84 -5.22
N THR A 118 3.66 1.77 -4.49
CA THR A 118 2.71 0.67 -4.36
C THR A 118 2.44 0.34 -2.90
N ASN A 119 1.19 0.12 -2.53
CA ASN A 119 0.82 -0.47 -1.24
C ASN A 119 0.44 -1.94 -1.43
N LEU A 120 1.04 -2.81 -0.63
CA LEU A 120 0.78 -4.25 -0.63
C LEU A 120 -0.01 -4.63 0.62
N ILE A 121 -1.04 -5.48 0.45
CA ILE A 121 -1.81 -6.04 1.57
C ILE A 121 -1.66 -7.57 1.53
N PHE A 122 -1.18 -8.14 2.63
CA PHE A 122 -1.04 -9.59 2.81
C PHE A 122 -2.07 -10.10 3.82
N GLY A 123 -2.66 -11.25 3.55
CA GLY A 123 -3.51 -11.97 4.48
C GLY A 123 -2.70 -12.69 5.57
N THR A 124 -3.40 -13.16 6.60
CA THR A 124 -2.80 -13.95 7.70
C THR A 124 -2.19 -15.28 7.23
N ASP A 125 -2.56 -15.76 6.05
CA ASP A 125 -1.98 -16.92 5.38
C ASP A 125 -0.73 -16.58 4.54
N GLY A 126 -0.37 -15.29 4.47
CA GLY A 126 0.78 -14.78 3.73
C GLY A 126 0.51 -14.53 2.23
N ARG A 127 -0.71 -14.76 1.75
CA ARG A 127 -1.04 -14.44 0.35
C ARG A 127 -1.10 -12.94 0.14
N LEU A 128 -0.55 -12.47 -0.98
CA LEU A 128 -0.75 -11.11 -1.45
C LEU A 128 -2.21 -10.94 -1.88
N LEU A 129 -2.96 -10.12 -1.15
CA LEU A 129 -4.37 -9.84 -1.42
C LEU A 129 -4.54 -8.65 -2.36
N ASN A 130 -3.78 -7.57 -2.13
CA ASN A 130 -3.86 -6.37 -2.94
C ASN A 130 -2.47 -5.80 -3.27
N ARG A 131 -2.37 -5.18 -4.45
CA ARG A 131 -1.19 -4.47 -4.99
C ARG A 131 -1.65 -3.14 -5.57
N HIS A 132 -2.02 -2.20 -4.73
CA HIS A 132 -2.49 -0.90 -5.19
C HIS A 132 -1.31 0.01 -5.55
N ARG A 133 -1.19 0.39 -6.82
CA ARG A 133 -0.28 1.43 -7.31
C ARG A 133 -0.92 2.80 -7.16
N LYS A 134 -0.22 3.75 -6.56
CA LYS A 134 -0.67 5.15 -6.43
C LYS A 134 -1.13 5.67 -7.80
N LEU A 135 -2.39 6.09 -7.90
CA LEU A 135 -2.99 6.48 -9.18
C LEU A 135 -2.21 7.63 -9.83
N VAL A 136 -1.83 8.62 -9.02
CA VAL A 136 -1.04 9.76 -9.49
C VAL A 136 0.03 10.09 -8.44
N PRO A 137 1.32 9.94 -8.75
CA PRO A 137 2.40 10.45 -7.91
C PRO A 137 2.30 11.96 -7.76
N THR A 138 2.50 12.44 -6.53
CA THR A 138 2.29 13.85 -6.19
C THR A 138 3.45 14.72 -6.66
N TRP A 139 3.18 15.67 -7.53
CA TRP A 139 4.11 16.73 -7.95
C TRP A 139 5.52 16.19 -8.29
N ALA A 140 6.55 16.45 -7.44
CA ALA A 140 7.94 16.03 -7.67
C ALA A 140 8.13 14.51 -7.64
N GLU A 141 7.22 13.75 -7.05
CA GLU A 141 7.27 12.28 -7.07
C GLU A 141 7.24 11.71 -8.49
N LYS A 142 6.70 12.47 -9.46
CA LYS A 142 6.70 12.11 -10.89
C LYS A 142 8.08 12.01 -11.52
N LEU A 143 9.11 12.53 -10.86
CA LEU A 143 10.50 12.31 -11.27
C LEU A 143 10.97 10.87 -11.02
N THR A 144 10.28 10.13 -10.17
CA THR A 144 10.62 8.76 -9.78
C THR A 144 9.55 7.75 -10.20
N TRP A 145 8.27 8.05 -10.00
CA TRP A 145 7.19 7.08 -10.14
C TRP A 145 6.24 7.40 -11.30
N SER A 146 5.80 6.34 -11.96
CA SER A 146 4.74 6.37 -12.96
C SER A 146 3.36 6.39 -12.31
N ASN A 147 2.35 6.81 -13.07
CA ASN A 147 0.95 6.69 -12.66
C ASN A 147 0.56 5.21 -12.52
N GLY A 148 -0.22 4.91 -11.49
CA GLY A 148 -0.92 3.64 -11.36
C GLY A 148 -2.19 3.58 -12.21
N ASP A 149 -2.84 2.43 -12.16
CA ASP A 149 -4.18 2.21 -12.74
C ASP A 149 -5.16 1.74 -11.65
N ALA A 150 -6.43 1.59 -12.02
CA ALA A 150 -7.46 1.20 -11.08
C ALA A 150 -7.67 -0.32 -10.97
N SER A 151 -6.80 -1.15 -11.56
CA SER A 151 -6.95 -2.61 -11.53
C SER A 151 -6.99 -3.18 -10.10
N HIS A 152 -6.33 -2.49 -9.16
CA HIS A 152 -6.27 -2.84 -7.76
C HIS A 152 -6.86 -1.75 -6.82
N LEU A 153 -7.61 -0.80 -7.38
CA LEU A 153 -8.45 0.11 -6.58
C LEU A 153 -9.71 -0.62 -6.13
N ARG A 154 -9.54 -1.50 -5.16
CA ARG A 154 -10.57 -2.42 -4.70
C ARG A 154 -10.47 -2.69 -3.21
N VAL A 155 -11.56 -3.15 -2.64
CA VAL A 155 -11.68 -3.56 -1.24
C VAL A 155 -11.44 -5.06 -1.13
N GLU A 156 -10.58 -5.45 -0.20
CA GLU A 156 -10.22 -6.85 0.06
C GLU A 156 -10.93 -7.40 1.29
N HIS A 157 -11.43 -8.62 1.18
CA HIS A 157 -11.99 -9.34 2.32
C HIS A 157 -10.86 -10.00 3.13
N THR A 158 -10.73 -9.61 4.38
CA THR A 158 -9.66 -10.08 5.28
C THR A 158 -10.21 -10.59 6.61
N ALA A 159 -9.33 -11.15 7.45
CA ALA A 159 -9.69 -11.56 8.81
C ALA A 159 -10.12 -10.38 9.70
N VAL A 160 -9.69 -9.16 9.37
CA VAL A 160 -9.99 -7.92 10.11
C VAL A 160 -11.06 -7.05 9.43
N GLY A 161 -11.87 -7.65 8.54
CA GLY A 161 -12.93 -6.97 7.81
C GLY A 161 -12.56 -6.61 6.37
N ARG A 162 -13.34 -5.72 5.76
CA ARG A 162 -13.17 -5.27 4.38
C ARG A 162 -12.24 -4.05 4.35
N LEU A 163 -11.01 -4.26 3.82
CA LEU A 163 -9.95 -3.26 3.78
C LEU A 163 -9.86 -2.57 2.42
N GLY A 164 -9.85 -1.24 2.43
CA GLY A 164 -9.41 -0.40 1.32
C GLY A 164 -8.10 0.30 1.66
N ALA A 165 -7.35 0.77 0.66
CA ALA A 165 -6.11 1.50 0.87
C ALA A 165 -5.91 2.60 -0.18
N LEU A 166 -5.44 3.77 0.27
CA LEU A 166 -4.98 4.86 -0.58
C LEU A 166 -3.67 5.44 -0.05
N ILE A 167 -2.84 5.93 -0.97
CA ILE A 167 -1.49 6.38 -0.68
C ILE A 167 -1.43 7.92 -0.66
N CYS A 168 -1.15 8.52 0.51
CA CYS A 168 -0.82 9.94 0.71
C CYS A 168 -1.83 10.90 0.08
N GLY A 169 -1.41 11.66 -0.91
CA GLY A 169 -2.21 12.64 -1.64
C GLY A 169 -3.45 12.08 -2.33
N GLU A 170 -3.49 10.78 -2.65
CA GLU A 170 -4.68 10.11 -3.18
C GLU A 170 -5.88 10.25 -2.25
N ASN A 171 -5.65 10.31 -0.94
CA ASN A 171 -6.70 10.52 0.06
C ASN A 171 -7.44 11.86 -0.12
N THR A 172 -6.96 12.75 -0.99
CA THR A 172 -7.67 13.96 -1.41
C THR A 172 -8.64 13.69 -2.57
N ASN A 173 -8.46 12.57 -3.31
CA ASN A 173 -9.33 12.25 -4.44
C ASN A 173 -10.66 11.67 -3.94
N THR A 174 -11.69 12.49 -3.96
CA THR A 174 -13.04 12.11 -3.48
C THR A 174 -13.65 10.95 -4.29
N LEU A 175 -13.34 10.83 -5.58
CA LEU A 175 -13.84 9.73 -6.42
C LEU A 175 -13.17 8.40 -6.07
N ALA A 176 -11.85 8.41 -5.79
CA ALA A 176 -11.15 7.21 -5.35
C ALA A 176 -11.65 6.74 -3.97
N ARG A 177 -11.84 7.68 -3.02
CA ARG A 177 -12.43 7.39 -1.71
C ARG A 177 -13.84 6.82 -1.84
N PHE A 178 -14.68 7.46 -2.65
CA PHE A 178 -16.03 6.97 -2.91
C PHE A 178 -16.05 5.60 -3.58
N ALA A 179 -15.13 5.32 -4.51
CA ALA A 179 -15.01 4.02 -5.16
C ALA A 179 -14.76 2.88 -4.16
N LEU A 180 -13.93 3.10 -3.13
CA LEU A 180 -13.70 2.12 -2.07
C LEU A 180 -14.93 1.97 -1.16
N LEU A 181 -15.54 3.08 -0.73
CA LEU A 181 -16.76 3.04 0.09
C LEU A 181 -17.90 2.33 -0.63
N ALA A 182 -18.07 2.56 -1.93
CA ALA A 182 -19.09 1.91 -2.76
C ALA A 182 -18.86 0.39 -2.93
N GLN A 183 -17.66 -0.10 -2.67
CA GLN A 183 -17.32 -1.53 -2.60
C GLN A 183 -17.51 -2.12 -1.20
N GLY A 184 -18.04 -1.33 -0.26
CA GLY A 184 -18.35 -1.79 1.10
C GLY A 184 -17.14 -1.77 2.05
N GLU A 185 -16.22 -0.82 1.90
CA GLU A 185 -15.11 -0.61 2.81
C GLU A 185 -15.58 -0.48 4.26
N GLN A 186 -14.87 -1.12 5.20
CA GLN A 186 -15.10 -1.03 6.64
C GLN A 186 -13.90 -0.41 7.35
N VAL A 187 -12.70 -0.68 6.84
CA VAL A 187 -11.44 -0.16 7.37
C VAL A 187 -10.64 0.40 6.21
N HIS A 188 -10.27 1.67 6.34
CA HIS A 188 -9.39 2.34 5.40
C HIS A 188 -7.95 2.33 5.88
N ILE A 189 -7.01 2.15 4.96
CA ILE A 189 -5.59 2.30 5.21
C ILE A 189 -5.10 3.52 4.46
N ALA A 190 -4.52 4.48 5.17
CA ALA A 190 -3.92 5.67 4.60
C ALA A 190 -2.42 5.72 4.94
N THR A 191 -1.55 5.70 3.93
CA THR A 191 -0.09 5.68 4.14
C THR A 191 0.54 6.99 3.71
N TYR A 192 1.56 7.45 4.45
CA TYR A 192 2.21 8.74 4.23
C TYR A 192 3.74 8.66 4.31
N PRO A 193 4.46 9.63 3.68
CA PRO A 193 5.92 9.71 3.72
C PRO A 193 6.43 10.23 5.07
N PRO A 194 7.76 10.20 5.31
CA PRO A 194 8.35 10.68 6.55
C PRO A 194 8.31 12.20 6.71
N ALA A 195 8.31 12.96 5.59
CA ALA A 195 8.28 14.41 5.54
C ALA A 195 7.74 14.90 4.20
N TRP A 196 6.97 16.00 4.22
CA TRP A 196 6.41 16.67 3.04
C TRP A 196 5.80 18.03 3.40
N PRO A 197 5.94 19.06 2.56
CA PRO A 197 6.98 19.22 1.55
C PRO A 197 8.33 19.56 2.21
N THR A 198 9.42 19.23 1.53
CA THR A 198 10.74 19.71 1.92
C THR A 198 10.97 21.09 1.31
N ARG A 199 11.20 22.09 2.14
CA ARG A 199 11.37 23.48 1.72
C ARG A 199 12.36 24.21 2.63
N ARG A 200 12.98 25.26 2.11
CA ARG A 200 13.92 26.06 2.89
C ARG A 200 13.27 26.65 4.13
N PRO A 201 13.98 26.71 5.27
CA PRO A 201 13.52 27.39 6.46
C PRO A 201 13.11 28.85 6.13
N GLY A 202 12.01 29.30 6.72
CA GLY A 202 11.48 30.65 6.46
C GLY A 202 10.70 30.83 5.16
N ALA A 203 10.53 29.80 4.33
CA ALA A 203 9.62 29.87 3.19
C ALA A 203 8.18 30.11 3.67
N ASN A 204 7.54 31.14 3.13
CA ASN A 204 6.17 31.52 3.51
C ASN A 204 5.14 30.64 2.79
N ILE A 205 5.06 29.37 3.18
CA ILE A 205 4.07 28.42 2.70
C ILE A 205 3.45 27.73 3.91
N ALA A 206 2.18 28.01 4.16
CA ALA A 206 1.42 27.44 5.27
C ALA A 206 0.94 26.01 4.92
N TYR A 207 1.84 25.04 4.91
CA TYR A 207 1.47 23.62 4.78
C TYR A 207 2.08 22.82 5.92
N ASN A 208 1.23 22.19 6.70
CA ASN A 208 1.61 21.28 7.77
C ASN A 208 1.19 19.83 7.39
N LEU A 209 2.15 18.93 7.31
CA LEU A 209 1.89 17.54 6.93
C LEU A 209 0.99 16.84 7.94
N THR A 210 1.24 17.00 9.23
CA THR A 210 0.42 16.43 10.30
C THR A 210 -1.06 16.83 10.18
N ASP A 211 -1.33 18.14 9.98
CA ASP A 211 -2.70 18.63 9.80
C ASP A 211 -3.32 18.10 8.51
N ALA A 212 -2.57 18.08 7.43
CA ALA A 212 -3.04 17.57 6.14
C ALA A 212 -3.37 16.08 6.19
N ILE A 213 -2.59 15.29 6.91
CA ILE A 213 -2.86 13.85 7.18
C ILE A 213 -4.18 13.73 7.96
N ARG A 214 -4.29 14.45 9.09
CA ARG A 214 -5.47 14.41 9.96
C ARG A 214 -6.73 14.79 9.23
N ILE A 215 -6.73 15.91 8.48
CA ILE A 215 -7.91 16.41 7.75
C ILE A 215 -8.40 15.38 6.73
N ARG A 216 -7.51 14.85 5.89
CA ARG A 216 -7.89 13.86 4.85
C ARG A 216 -8.43 12.58 5.46
N SER A 217 -7.73 12.07 6.47
CA SER A 217 -8.05 10.80 7.09
C SER A 217 -9.34 10.87 7.92
N ALA A 218 -9.53 11.97 8.67
CA ALA A 218 -10.76 12.20 9.41
C ALA A 218 -11.97 12.44 8.48
N ALA A 219 -11.78 13.15 7.36
CA ALA A 219 -12.84 13.33 6.38
C ALA A 219 -13.32 11.98 5.80
N HIS A 220 -12.41 11.10 5.41
CA HIS A 220 -12.77 9.78 4.88
C HIS A 220 -13.51 8.93 5.93
N ALA A 221 -12.97 8.86 7.14
CA ALA A 221 -13.60 8.14 8.25
C ALA A 221 -15.01 8.66 8.55
N PHE A 222 -15.16 9.99 8.63
CA PHE A 222 -16.44 10.64 8.93
C PHE A 222 -17.47 10.50 7.82
N GLU A 223 -17.09 10.71 6.56
CA GLU A 223 -17.98 10.62 5.41
C GLU A 223 -18.46 9.19 5.15
N GLY A 224 -17.55 8.23 5.23
CA GLY A 224 -17.83 6.81 4.99
C GLY A 224 -18.30 6.03 6.21
N LYS A 225 -18.19 6.62 7.42
CA LYS A 225 -18.40 5.92 8.70
C LYS A 225 -17.61 4.62 8.78
N VAL A 226 -16.31 4.74 8.51
CA VAL A 226 -15.32 3.65 8.52
C VAL A 226 -14.19 3.97 9.48
N PHE A 227 -13.51 2.94 9.95
CA PHE A 227 -12.25 3.14 10.69
C PHE A 227 -11.13 3.51 9.70
N ASN A 228 -10.15 4.29 10.15
CA ASN A 228 -9.01 4.68 9.31
C ASN A 228 -7.69 4.46 10.06
N ILE A 229 -6.87 3.54 9.54
CA ILE A 229 -5.55 3.23 10.07
C ILE A 229 -4.52 4.01 9.27
N VAL A 230 -3.97 5.05 9.88
CA VAL A 230 -3.06 6.00 9.24
C VAL A 230 -1.63 5.70 9.69
N SER A 231 -0.77 5.33 8.76
CA SER A 231 0.64 5.07 9.05
C SER A 231 1.55 5.95 8.18
N SER A 232 2.51 6.59 8.82
CA SER A 232 3.55 7.38 8.17
C SER A 232 4.92 6.76 8.42
N CYS A 233 5.87 7.01 7.52
CA CYS A 233 7.27 6.74 7.83
C CYS A 233 7.82 7.76 8.82
N ALA A 234 8.89 7.41 9.53
CA ALA A 234 9.70 8.33 10.33
C ALA A 234 10.90 8.82 9.51
N LEU A 235 11.34 10.03 9.80
CA LEU A 235 12.61 10.57 9.31
C LEU A 235 13.63 10.45 10.46
N ASP A 236 14.72 9.72 10.22
CA ASP A 236 15.81 9.56 11.16
C ASP A 236 17.09 10.30 10.71
N GLU A 237 18.03 10.48 11.63
CA GLU A 237 19.30 11.18 11.37
C GLU A 237 20.10 10.50 10.23
N ARG A 238 20.10 9.18 10.18
CA ARG A 238 20.79 8.42 9.14
C ARG A 238 20.23 8.75 7.75
N THR A 239 18.92 8.78 7.61
CA THR A 239 18.26 9.17 6.35
C THR A 239 18.61 10.62 5.97
N ILE A 240 18.63 11.53 6.95
CA ILE A 240 19.01 12.93 6.72
C ILE A 240 20.46 13.01 6.22
N ASP A 241 21.38 12.33 6.85
CA ASP A 241 22.80 12.33 6.47
C ASP A 241 23.02 11.74 5.07
N GLU A 242 22.39 10.60 4.77
CA GLU A 242 22.50 9.94 3.45
C GLU A 242 21.87 10.77 2.33
N VAL A 243 20.73 11.43 2.58
CA VAL A 243 20.09 12.30 1.57
C VAL A 243 20.87 13.61 1.41
N SER A 244 21.38 14.19 2.48
CA SER A 244 22.09 15.47 2.42
C SER A 244 23.47 15.36 1.76
N GLN A 245 24.14 14.20 1.82
CA GLN A 245 25.47 13.97 1.25
C GLN A 245 26.49 15.07 1.65
N GLY A 246 26.40 15.56 2.90
CA GLY A 246 27.24 16.65 3.42
C GLY A 246 26.81 18.05 3.01
N ASN A 247 25.68 18.22 2.30
CA ASN A 247 25.11 19.52 1.97
C ASN A 247 24.33 20.08 3.17
N SER A 248 24.88 21.11 3.81
CA SER A 248 24.29 21.74 5.02
C SER A 248 22.91 22.37 4.77
N ASP A 249 22.66 22.89 3.57
CA ASP A 249 21.35 23.46 3.21
C ASP A 249 20.28 22.38 3.16
N VAL A 250 20.58 21.24 2.53
CA VAL A 250 19.68 20.08 2.46
C VAL A 250 19.44 19.53 3.86
N GLN A 251 20.47 19.40 4.68
CA GLN A 251 20.35 18.95 6.07
C GLN A 251 19.44 19.88 6.88
N SER A 252 19.61 21.19 6.72
CA SER A 252 18.78 22.20 7.39
C SER A 252 17.31 22.12 6.94
N ILE A 253 17.06 21.88 5.64
CA ILE A 253 15.70 21.71 5.09
C ILE A 253 15.05 20.49 5.71
N LEU A 254 15.74 19.34 5.77
CA LEU A 254 15.19 18.10 6.30
C LEU A 254 14.94 18.19 7.81
N ASN A 255 15.88 18.78 8.56
CA ASN A 255 15.71 18.98 10.02
C ASN A 255 14.55 19.92 10.39
N SER A 256 14.20 20.84 9.48
CA SER A 256 13.09 21.78 9.68
C SER A 256 11.77 21.33 9.03
N ALA A 257 11.76 20.17 8.35
CA ALA A 257 10.58 19.68 7.69
C ALA A 257 9.45 19.37 8.70
N PRO A 258 8.19 19.73 8.39
CA PRO A 258 7.07 19.37 9.24
C PRO A 258 7.01 17.85 9.42
N PRO A 259 6.89 17.35 10.66
CA PRO A 259 6.87 15.92 10.93
C PRO A 259 5.61 15.26 10.34
N SER A 260 5.74 14.00 9.98
CA SER A 260 4.59 13.14 9.69
C SER A 260 3.90 12.67 10.98
N ALA A 261 2.70 12.12 10.83
CA ALA A 261 1.94 11.56 11.94
C ALA A 261 1.27 10.24 11.57
N SER A 262 1.21 9.34 12.55
CA SER A 262 0.41 8.12 12.49
C SER A 262 -0.71 8.20 13.51
N MET A 263 -1.89 7.68 13.16
CA MET A 263 -3.08 7.71 14.02
C MET A 263 -4.05 6.60 13.65
N ILE A 264 -4.94 6.26 14.56
CA ILE A 264 -6.07 5.36 14.31
C ILE A 264 -7.34 6.14 14.62
N LEU A 265 -8.22 6.26 13.63
CA LEU A 265 -9.43 7.06 13.70
C LEU A 265 -10.67 6.17 13.69
N GLY A 266 -11.65 6.53 14.50
CA GLY A 266 -12.97 5.94 14.53
C GLY A 266 -13.93 6.51 13.48
N PRO A 267 -15.16 5.97 13.38
CA PRO A 267 -16.12 6.31 12.32
C PRO A 267 -16.67 7.75 12.39
N GLN A 268 -16.34 8.51 13.42
CA GLN A 268 -16.65 9.95 13.52
C GLN A 268 -15.44 10.83 13.19
N GLY A 269 -14.30 10.23 12.77
CA GLY A 269 -13.05 10.94 12.51
C GLY A 269 -12.25 11.27 13.76
N GLU A 270 -12.66 10.75 14.91
CA GLU A 270 -12.02 10.92 16.22
C GLU A 270 -10.79 10.01 16.37
N PRO A 271 -9.72 10.44 17.02
CA PRO A 271 -8.61 9.57 17.35
C PRO A 271 -9.00 8.57 18.44
N LEU A 272 -8.73 7.27 18.20
CA LEU A 272 -8.97 6.19 19.17
C LEU A 272 -7.80 6.00 20.15
N ALA A 273 -6.65 6.56 19.85
CA ALA A 273 -5.45 6.59 20.68
C ALA A 273 -4.67 7.86 20.40
N GLU A 274 -3.73 8.21 21.28
CA GLU A 274 -2.85 9.37 21.10
C GLU A 274 -2.05 9.24 19.80
N PRO A 275 -2.15 10.21 18.86
CA PRO A 275 -1.40 10.18 17.62
C PRO A 275 0.11 10.24 17.85
N LYS A 276 0.86 9.48 17.08
CA LYS A 276 2.32 9.57 17.04
C LYS A 276 2.74 10.64 16.05
N VAL A 277 3.34 11.72 16.53
CA VAL A 277 3.86 12.80 15.68
C VAL A 277 5.39 12.79 15.74
N GLY A 278 6.03 12.67 14.57
CA GLY A 278 7.49 12.60 14.43
C GLY A 278 8.13 11.41 15.13
N GLY A 279 9.37 11.08 14.78
CA GLY A 279 10.13 9.98 15.35
C GLY A 279 9.47 8.61 15.17
N GLU A 280 10.05 7.59 15.78
CA GLU A 280 9.55 6.21 15.68
C GLU A 280 8.58 5.83 16.81
N GLY A 281 7.66 4.93 16.52
CA GLY A 281 6.73 4.37 17.49
C GLY A 281 5.59 3.59 16.85
N ILE A 282 4.69 3.08 17.69
CA ILE A 282 3.49 2.36 17.25
C ILE A 282 2.28 3.02 17.90
N VAL A 283 1.26 3.34 17.11
CA VAL A 283 -0.08 3.68 17.61
C VAL A 283 -0.91 2.41 17.59
N VAL A 284 -1.55 2.08 18.71
CA VAL A 284 -2.36 0.86 18.86
C VAL A 284 -3.75 1.24 19.34
N ALA A 285 -4.77 0.66 18.74
CA ALA A 285 -6.14 0.80 19.20
C ALA A 285 -6.95 -0.47 18.90
N ASP A 286 -7.98 -0.71 19.71
CA ASP A 286 -8.99 -1.72 19.44
C ASP A 286 -10.02 -1.15 18.45
N VAL A 287 -10.40 -1.94 17.47
CA VAL A 287 -11.34 -1.62 16.40
C VAL A 287 -12.51 -2.59 16.49
N ASP A 288 -13.70 -2.06 16.68
CA ASP A 288 -14.97 -2.83 16.65
C ASP A 288 -15.79 -2.36 15.46
N ILE A 289 -15.83 -3.17 14.39
CA ILE A 289 -16.54 -2.81 13.16
C ILE A 289 -18.04 -2.59 13.41
N ALA A 290 -18.63 -3.25 14.40
CA ALA A 290 -20.05 -3.09 14.73
C ALA A 290 -20.40 -1.65 15.13
N LEU A 291 -19.46 -0.88 15.67
CA LEU A 291 -19.68 0.54 16.03
C LEU A 291 -19.97 1.45 14.82
N SER A 292 -19.71 0.96 13.61
CA SER A 292 -20.08 1.70 12.38
C SER A 292 -21.55 1.61 12.03
N ILE A 293 -22.32 0.66 12.60
CA ILE A 293 -23.72 0.40 12.21
C ILE A 293 -24.61 1.61 12.51
N GLU A 294 -24.61 2.05 13.76
CA GLU A 294 -25.42 3.20 14.18
C GLU A 294 -24.96 4.48 13.49
N GLN A 295 -23.64 4.61 13.29
CA GLN A 295 -23.05 5.77 12.61
C GLN A 295 -23.49 5.85 11.15
N LYS A 296 -23.56 4.71 10.44
CA LYS A 296 -24.04 4.62 9.06
C LYS A 296 -25.55 4.86 8.95
N GLN A 297 -26.33 4.41 9.93
CA GLN A 297 -27.77 4.72 9.99
C GLN A 297 -28.01 6.23 10.10
N PHE A 298 -27.19 6.91 10.89
CA PHE A 298 -27.30 8.35 11.08
C PHE A 298 -26.90 9.11 9.82
N HIS A 299 -25.80 8.72 9.17
CA HIS A 299 -25.28 9.44 8.02
C HIS A 299 -24.08 8.70 7.41
N ASP A 300 -24.16 8.33 6.16
CA ASP A 300 -23.00 7.97 5.33
C ASP A 300 -23.24 8.35 3.87
N ILE A 301 -22.18 8.51 3.08
CA ILE A 301 -22.31 8.99 1.70
C ILE A 301 -22.70 7.91 0.70
N VAL A 302 -22.72 6.63 1.08
CA VAL A 302 -23.10 5.51 0.22
C VAL A 302 -24.49 5.00 0.56
N GLY A 303 -24.75 4.72 1.86
CA GLY A 303 -26.02 4.11 2.28
C GLY A 303 -27.16 5.11 2.47
N TYR A 304 -26.85 6.34 2.90
CA TYR A 304 -27.83 7.32 3.28
C TYR A 304 -27.89 8.56 2.37
N TYR A 305 -26.75 9.30 2.22
CA TYR A 305 -26.68 10.50 1.40
C TYR A 305 -26.33 10.19 -0.06
N ASN A 306 -26.93 9.14 -0.62
CA ASN A 306 -26.75 8.80 -2.02
C ASN A 306 -27.90 9.33 -2.90
N ARG A 307 -27.61 9.55 -4.16
CA ARG A 307 -28.55 9.89 -5.23
C ARG A 307 -28.08 9.21 -6.51
N PHE A 308 -28.10 7.85 -6.51
CA PHE A 308 -27.66 7.04 -7.64
C PHE A 308 -28.53 7.22 -8.90
N ASP A 309 -29.69 7.85 -8.76
CA ASP A 309 -30.52 8.34 -9.86
C ASP A 309 -29.91 9.58 -10.54
N ILE A 310 -29.09 10.38 -9.84
CA ILE A 310 -28.43 11.59 -10.34
C ILE A 310 -26.95 11.38 -10.62
N PHE A 311 -26.22 10.76 -9.66
CA PHE A 311 -24.78 10.59 -9.72
C PHE A 311 -24.40 9.14 -9.99
N ARG A 312 -23.50 8.93 -10.97
CA ARG A 312 -22.97 7.63 -11.30
C ARG A 312 -21.45 7.69 -11.37
N LEU A 313 -20.77 6.84 -10.58
CA LEU A 313 -19.33 6.63 -10.72
C LEU A 313 -19.12 5.41 -11.62
N ILE A 314 -18.33 5.59 -12.68
CA ILE A 314 -17.86 4.51 -13.54
C ILE A 314 -16.37 4.33 -13.26
N LEU A 315 -15.98 3.13 -12.83
CA LEU A 315 -14.59 2.77 -12.56
C LEU A 315 -14.08 1.81 -13.64
N ASP A 316 -13.06 2.24 -14.40
CA ASP A 316 -12.37 1.37 -15.35
C ASP A 316 -11.20 0.67 -14.67
N GLN A 317 -11.37 -0.61 -14.33
CA GLN A 317 -10.39 -1.44 -13.66
C GLN A 317 -9.49 -2.24 -14.61
N ARG A 318 -9.52 -1.95 -15.91
CA ARG A 318 -8.61 -2.61 -16.84
C ARG A 318 -7.16 -2.23 -16.53
N PRO A 319 -6.23 -3.22 -16.43
CA PRO A 319 -4.82 -2.91 -16.20
C PRO A 319 -4.25 -2.17 -17.40
N GLN A 320 -3.40 -1.18 -17.14
CA GLN A 320 -2.65 -0.49 -18.20
C GLN A 320 -1.54 -1.42 -18.70
N SER A 321 -1.48 -1.59 -20.00
CA SER A 321 -0.47 -2.36 -20.71
C SER A 321 0.41 -1.44 -21.55
N ALA A 322 1.71 -1.71 -21.62
CA ALA A 322 2.63 -0.98 -22.49
C ALA A 322 2.27 -1.15 -23.99
N MET A 323 1.58 -2.24 -24.33
CA MET A 323 1.17 -2.53 -25.71
C MET A 323 -0.12 -3.36 -25.71
N THR A 324 -1.04 -2.98 -26.57
CA THR A 324 -2.20 -3.81 -26.93
C THR A 324 -2.06 -4.23 -28.39
N VAL A 325 -2.01 -5.53 -28.65
CA VAL A 325 -1.98 -6.05 -30.03
C VAL A 325 -3.41 -6.17 -30.55
N LEU A 326 -3.74 -5.39 -31.56
CA LEU A 326 -5.02 -5.47 -32.29
C LEU A 326 -4.76 -6.22 -33.59
N GLY A 327 -5.33 -7.41 -33.76
CA GLY A 327 -5.20 -8.23 -34.97
C GLY A 327 -5.19 -9.73 -34.66
N ASN A 328 -5.27 -10.57 -35.67
CA ASN A 328 -5.33 -12.02 -35.49
C ASN A 328 -4.07 -12.54 -34.80
N ALA A 329 -4.25 -12.99 -33.59
CA ALA A 329 -3.23 -13.53 -32.70
C ALA A 329 -2.71 -14.92 -33.12
N VAL A 330 -2.48 -15.16 -34.42
CA VAL A 330 -2.06 -16.48 -34.91
C VAL A 330 -0.54 -16.65 -34.88
N GLU A 331 0.25 -15.58 -35.00
CA GLU A 331 1.72 -15.68 -35.10
C GLU A 331 2.52 -15.32 -33.82
N ALA A 332 1.94 -14.56 -32.86
CA ALA A 332 2.63 -14.28 -31.58
C ALA A 332 2.49 -15.42 -30.56
N THR A 333 1.89 -16.54 -30.95
CA THR A 333 1.46 -17.60 -30.02
C THR A 333 2.39 -18.80 -29.96
N GLU A 334 3.44 -18.91 -30.77
CA GLU A 334 4.33 -20.07 -30.67
C GLU A 334 5.27 -19.99 -29.45
N GLU A 335 5.89 -18.86 -29.19
CA GLU A 335 6.76 -18.71 -28.01
C GLU A 335 5.99 -18.72 -26.68
N VAL A 336 4.79 -18.13 -26.63
CA VAL A 336 3.95 -18.17 -25.42
C VAL A 336 3.36 -19.57 -25.23
N ARG A 337 2.96 -20.25 -26.32
CA ARG A 337 2.51 -21.65 -26.24
C ARG A 337 3.62 -22.64 -25.92
N GLU A 338 4.86 -22.39 -26.31
CA GLU A 338 6.00 -23.22 -25.87
C GLU A 338 6.35 -22.99 -24.40
N ARG A 339 6.28 -21.75 -23.87
CA ARG A 339 6.44 -21.48 -22.45
C ARG A 339 5.33 -22.10 -21.61
N ASP A 340 4.07 -21.95 -22.02
CA ASP A 340 2.93 -22.60 -21.35
C ASP A 340 2.98 -24.13 -21.47
N ARG A 341 3.44 -24.67 -22.59
CA ARG A 341 3.63 -26.14 -22.75
C ARG A 341 4.81 -26.66 -21.93
N SER A 342 5.88 -25.89 -21.72
CA SER A 342 6.99 -26.29 -20.86
C SER A 342 6.59 -26.24 -19.39
N SER A 343 5.88 -25.20 -18.94
CA SER A 343 5.36 -25.08 -17.58
C SER A 343 4.28 -26.12 -17.27
N LEU A 344 3.41 -26.45 -18.23
CA LEU A 344 2.44 -27.55 -18.12
C LEU A 344 3.12 -28.93 -18.11
N LYS A 345 4.18 -29.14 -18.89
CA LYS A 345 4.95 -30.37 -18.87
C LYS A 345 5.70 -30.55 -17.56
N GLU A 346 6.28 -29.51 -16.99
CA GLU A 346 6.90 -29.56 -15.64
C GLU A 346 5.86 -29.83 -14.56
N SER A 347 4.70 -29.17 -14.61
CA SER A 347 3.59 -29.43 -13.68
C SER A 347 3.02 -30.86 -13.80
N ILE A 348 2.93 -31.39 -15.04
CA ILE A 348 2.47 -32.77 -15.27
C ILE A 348 3.54 -33.80 -14.88
N MET A 349 4.83 -33.51 -15.05
CA MET A 349 5.90 -34.40 -14.60
C MET A 349 6.05 -34.46 -13.08
N THR A 350 5.66 -33.39 -12.36
CA THR A 350 5.69 -33.38 -10.89
C THR A 350 4.51 -34.16 -10.27
N VAL A 351 3.39 -34.27 -10.99
CA VAL A 351 2.20 -35.04 -10.55
C VAL A 351 2.29 -36.54 -10.86
N THR A 352 3.19 -36.98 -11.74
CA THR A 352 3.15 -38.34 -12.29
C THR A 352 4.11 -39.36 -11.68
N ALA A 353 4.76 -39.08 -10.55
CA ALA A 353 5.53 -40.11 -9.84
C ALA A 353 4.72 -40.86 -8.79
N GLN A 354 3.61 -40.33 -8.29
CA GLN A 354 2.79 -40.95 -7.23
C GLN A 354 1.41 -41.43 -7.64
N ASP A 355 0.88 -41.02 -8.83
CA ASP A 355 -0.51 -41.30 -9.24
C ASP A 355 -0.65 -42.33 -10.40
N ARG A 356 0.37 -43.08 -10.72
CA ARG A 356 0.32 -44.06 -11.82
C ARG A 356 -0.41 -45.38 -11.50
N GLU A 357 -0.96 -45.55 -10.32
CA GLU A 357 -1.55 -46.84 -9.90
C GLU A 357 -3.10 -46.85 -9.87
N ASP A 358 -3.84 -45.79 -10.18
CA ASP A 358 -5.31 -45.89 -10.18
C ASP A 358 -5.98 -45.06 -11.29
N PRO A 359 -6.32 -45.70 -12.44
CA PRO A 359 -7.03 -45.03 -13.55
C PRO A 359 -8.47 -44.58 -13.23
N ALA A 360 -9.01 -44.98 -12.08
CA ALA A 360 -10.38 -44.66 -11.68
C ALA A 360 -10.56 -43.26 -11.06
N LYS A 361 -9.46 -42.51 -10.81
CA LYS A 361 -9.49 -41.19 -10.16
C LYS A 361 -9.49 -39.97 -11.09
N TRP A 362 -9.59 -40.16 -12.39
CA TRP A 362 -9.66 -39.04 -13.33
C TRP A 362 -11.06 -38.47 -13.42
N PRO A 363 -11.26 -37.16 -13.20
CA PRO A 363 -12.58 -36.55 -13.36
C PRO A 363 -12.96 -36.52 -14.86
N ARG A 364 -13.98 -37.31 -15.24
CA ARG A 364 -14.64 -37.20 -16.54
C ARG A 364 -15.41 -35.88 -16.58
N LYS A 365 -14.82 -34.81 -17.10
CA LYS A 365 -15.55 -33.67 -17.67
C LYS A 365 -14.54 -32.68 -18.27
N MET A 366 -14.31 -32.82 -19.56
CA MET A 366 -14.11 -31.73 -20.53
C MET A 366 -14.28 -32.35 -21.93
N ALA A 367 -15.53 -32.49 -22.32
CA ALA A 367 -15.92 -32.68 -23.71
C ALA A 367 -17.32 -32.07 -23.86
N SER A 368 -17.35 -30.76 -24.21
CA SER A 368 -18.35 -30.12 -25.08
C SER A 368 -17.96 -28.65 -25.25
#